data_a1aeebc4534b1d10db3809a2d959c93a
#
_entry.id   a1aeebc4534b1d10db3809a2d959c93a
#
_cell.length_a   1.000
_cell.length_b   1.000
_cell.length_c   1.000
_cell.angle_alpha   90.00
_cell.angle_beta   90.00
_cell.angle_gamma   90.00
#
_symmetry.space_group_name_H-M   'P 1'
#
loop_
_entity.id
_entity.type
_entity.pdbx_description
1 polymer ?
#
loop_
_entity_poly.entity_id
_entity_poly.type
_entity_poly.pdbx_seq_one_letter_code
_entity_poly.pdbx_strand_id
1 'polypeptide(L)'
;MRNSIKCRKFGAGNRAGPAVSATGGTRPSGRDAQPAAGTPEPMSPITQKQQTPMLNKLTAISPIDGRYRNVTEKLADYFSEQALIRYRIRVEVEYFIALCELPLPQLADIDHTKFDALRALYRDFSPADAERVKEIESVTNHDVKAIEYILKEKMDELGLERYKEFVHFGLTSQDINNTAIPLSLKEALAGVYYPAIEEVRDKLAAMAREWHAVPMLARTHGQPASPTTLGKEFMVYVERLEKQLSMLHDIAVPAKFGGATGNFNAHHAAYPAYDWVAFANRFVNETLGLSRSQYTTQIEHYDNLAAIFDNLKRIDTILTDLCRDMWMYISEEYFKQQIKAGEVGSSAMPHKVNPIDFENAEGNFGIAGAIYTHLSGKLPVSRLQRDLTDSTVLRNIGVPMGHTVIALRSLMKGLNKVILNREALEHDLENNWAVVAEGIQTILRREGYPKPYEALKALTRTNTHITRESIAAFIETLDVSEQVKQELRALSPMTYTGVFH
;
A
#
# COMPACT_ATOMS: atom_id res chain seq x y z
N MET A 1 -17.59 26.23 36.92
CA MET A 1 -16.58 27.32 36.87
C MET A 1 -16.24 27.58 35.41
N ARG A 2 -16.66 28.71 34.90
CA ARG A 2 -16.45 29.15 33.51
C ARG A 2 -15.07 29.80 33.41
N ASN A 3 -14.22 29.35 32.50
CA ASN A 3 -13.04 30.15 32.10
C ASN A 3 -13.10 30.40 30.58
N SER A 4 -13.28 31.68 30.29
CA SER A 4 -13.30 32.28 28.96
C SER A 4 -11.86 32.53 28.49
N ILE A 5 -11.52 32.04 27.31
CA ILE A 5 -10.26 32.37 26.61
C ILE A 5 -10.54 33.44 25.56
N LYS A 6 -9.90 34.58 25.75
CA LYS A 6 -9.96 35.76 24.86
C LYS A 6 -9.17 35.49 23.55
N CYS A 7 -9.83 35.64 22.40
CA CYS A 7 -9.17 35.81 21.11
C CYS A 7 -8.50 37.18 21.01
N ARG A 8 -7.20 37.20 20.70
CA ARG A 8 -6.48 38.40 20.24
C ARG A 8 -6.57 38.52 18.73
N LYS A 9 -7.14 39.62 18.26
CA LYS A 9 -7.10 40.06 16.85
C LYS A 9 -5.70 40.62 16.55
N PHE A 10 -5.07 40.13 15.46
CA PHE A 10 -3.93 40.79 14.85
C PHE A 10 -4.40 41.64 13.66
N GLY A 11 -4.02 42.90 13.65
CA GLY A 11 -4.42 43.91 12.69
C GLY A 11 -3.70 43.81 11.36
N ALA A 12 -4.41 44.17 10.31
CA ALA A 12 -3.93 44.32 8.95
C ALA A 12 -3.01 45.55 8.82
N GLY A 13 -1.81 45.37 8.33
CA GLY A 13 -0.88 46.42 7.93
C GLY A 13 -0.78 46.51 6.41
N ASN A 14 -1.40 47.55 5.85
CA ASN A 14 -1.23 47.98 4.46
C ASN A 14 0.20 48.50 4.26
N ARG A 15 0.90 48.05 3.22
CA ARG A 15 1.98 48.80 2.60
C ARG A 15 1.82 48.78 1.08
N ALA A 16 1.62 50.00 0.55
CA ALA A 16 1.63 50.34 -0.86
C ALA A 16 3.07 50.31 -1.40
N GLY A 17 3.30 49.75 -2.58
CA GLY A 17 4.52 49.91 -3.36
C GLY A 17 4.27 50.79 -4.60
N PRO A 18 5.30 51.42 -5.21
CA PRO A 18 5.12 52.60 -6.06
C PRO A 18 4.82 52.25 -7.54
N ALA A 19 4.08 53.19 -8.13
CA ALA A 19 3.78 53.26 -9.54
C ALA A 19 5.00 53.58 -10.38
N VAL A 20 5.16 52.97 -11.55
CA VAL A 20 6.09 53.38 -12.60
C VAL A 20 5.31 53.92 -13.78
N SER A 21 5.68 55.13 -14.16
CA SER A 21 5.10 55.99 -15.19
C SER A 21 5.34 55.50 -16.62
N ALA A 22 4.34 55.66 -17.45
CA ALA A 22 4.43 55.58 -18.89
C ALA A 22 5.02 56.84 -19.50
N THR A 23 5.99 56.70 -20.40
CA THR A 23 6.37 57.78 -21.34
C THR A 23 6.19 57.27 -22.78
N GLY A 24 5.48 58.08 -23.55
CA GLY A 24 5.18 57.87 -24.93
C GLY A 24 6.35 58.12 -25.88
N GLY A 25 6.30 57.50 -27.03
CA GLY A 25 7.19 57.74 -28.17
C GLY A 25 6.44 57.52 -29.49
N THR A 26 6.44 58.53 -30.28
CA THR A 26 5.72 58.84 -31.52
C THR A 26 6.05 57.90 -32.70
N ARG A 27 5.02 57.69 -33.54
CA ARG A 27 5.16 57.11 -34.91
C ARG A 27 5.82 58.11 -35.87
N PRO A 28 6.42 57.60 -36.99
CA PRO A 28 6.12 58.17 -38.27
C PRO A 28 5.65 57.13 -39.33
N SER A 29 4.85 57.65 -40.20
CA SER A 29 4.21 57.06 -41.37
C SER A 29 5.19 56.88 -42.53
N GLY A 30 5.03 55.81 -43.30
CA GLY A 30 5.64 55.63 -44.64
C GLY A 30 4.83 54.62 -45.43
N ARG A 31 4.29 55.11 -46.54
CA ARG A 31 3.53 54.33 -47.56
C ARG A 31 4.49 53.59 -48.48
N ASP A 32 3.87 52.60 -49.12
CA ASP A 32 4.02 52.09 -50.48
C ASP A 32 4.70 50.74 -50.66
N ALA A 33 3.94 49.88 -51.22
CA ALA A 33 4.10 49.05 -52.43
C ALA A 33 3.59 47.60 -52.24
N GLN A 34 2.51 47.26 -52.92
CA GLN A 34 2.17 45.87 -53.25
C GLN A 34 3.10 45.37 -54.38
N PRO A 35 3.40 44.07 -54.39
CA PRO A 35 3.34 43.33 -55.63
C PRO A 35 2.53 42.05 -55.55
N ALA A 36 1.72 41.88 -56.59
CA ALA A 36 1.34 40.71 -57.38
C ALA A 36 0.98 39.39 -56.68
N ALA A 37 -0.25 38.98 -56.96
CA ALA A 37 -0.81 37.67 -56.72
C ALA A 37 0.05 36.53 -57.32
N GLY A 38 0.57 35.67 -56.42
CA GLY A 38 1.12 34.36 -56.76
C GLY A 38 -0.01 33.31 -56.66
N THR A 39 -0.14 32.51 -57.69
CA THR A 39 -1.04 31.35 -57.78
C THR A 39 -0.82 30.39 -56.60
N PRO A 40 -1.87 29.82 -56.00
CA PRO A 40 -1.69 28.85 -54.92
C PRO A 40 -1.17 27.52 -55.49
N GLU A 41 -0.03 27.06 -54.93
CA GLU A 41 0.44 25.69 -55.11
C GLU A 41 -0.58 24.69 -54.55
N PRO A 42 -0.78 23.51 -55.19
CA PRO A 42 -1.68 22.51 -54.68
C PRO A 42 -1.15 21.93 -53.39
N MET A 43 -1.95 22.03 -52.32
CA MET A 43 -1.69 21.39 -51.02
C MET A 43 -1.53 19.88 -51.24
N SER A 44 -0.35 19.37 -50.92
CA SER A 44 -0.09 17.94 -50.80
C SER A 44 -1.01 17.30 -49.75
N PRO A 45 -1.54 16.11 -49.97
CA PRO A 45 -2.42 15.47 -49.00
C PRO A 45 -1.63 15.08 -47.75
N ILE A 46 -1.89 15.75 -46.64
CA ILE A 46 -1.45 15.33 -45.31
C ILE A 46 -2.31 14.12 -44.95
N THR A 47 -1.79 12.92 -45.19
CA THR A 47 -2.33 11.68 -44.64
C THR A 47 -1.21 10.69 -44.33
N GLN A 48 -0.42 11.01 -43.37
CA GLN A 48 0.11 9.98 -42.50
C GLN A 48 -0.57 10.15 -41.14
N LYS A 49 -1.56 9.30 -40.85
CA LYS A 49 -1.95 9.02 -39.45
C LYS A 49 -0.66 8.62 -38.75
N GLN A 50 -0.06 9.55 -38.01
CA GLN A 50 0.98 9.21 -37.07
C GLN A 50 0.33 8.20 -36.13
N GLN A 51 0.71 6.93 -36.24
CA GLN A 51 0.40 5.93 -35.24
C GLN A 51 0.96 6.47 -33.92
N THR A 52 0.10 6.76 -32.97
CA THR A 52 0.50 7.12 -31.62
C THR A 52 1.44 6.01 -31.16
N PRO A 53 2.69 6.32 -30.79
CA PRO A 53 3.62 5.28 -30.41
C PRO A 53 3.04 4.49 -29.24
N MET A 54 2.93 3.17 -29.42
CA MET A 54 2.41 2.28 -28.39
C MET A 54 3.23 2.47 -27.11
N LEU A 55 2.57 2.69 -25.98
CA LEU A 55 3.21 2.83 -24.68
C LEU A 55 4.10 1.60 -24.43
N ASN A 56 5.38 1.82 -24.13
CA ASN A 56 6.32 0.76 -23.78
C ASN A 56 7.06 1.09 -22.49
N LYS A 57 7.83 0.12 -21.96
CA LYS A 57 8.55 0.26 -20.68
C LYS A 57 9.51 1.45 -20.61
N LEU A 58 10.04 1.90 -21.74
CA LEU A 58 10.99 3.02 -21.80
C LEU A 58 10.29 4.38 -21.93
N THR A 59 9.08 4.43 -22.46
CA THR A 59 8.30 5.65 -22.67
C THR A 59 7.22 5.89 -21.59
N ALA A 60 7.00 4.93 -20.70
CA ALA A 60 6.07 5.06 -19.58
C ALA A 60 6.56 6.12 -18.59
N ILE A 61 5.66 7.05 -18.19
CA ILE A 61 5.97 8.10 -17.20
C ILE A 61 6.06 7.48 -15.80
N SER A 62 5.17 6.56 -15.47
CA SER A 62 5.19 5.86 -14.20
C SER A 62 6.25 4.76 -14.19
N PRO A 63 7.14 4.68 -13.18
CA PRO A 63 8.08 3.58 -13.03
C PRO A 63 7.39 2.23 -12.80
N ILE A 64 6.15 2.21 -12.29
CA ILE A 64 5.33 1.01 -12.11
C ILE A 64 5.12 0.31 -13.46
N ASP A 65 4.72 1.08 -14.49
CA ASP A 65 4.45 0.56 -15.83
C ASP A 65 5.69 0.52 -16.74
N GLY A 66 6.76 1.25 -16.34
CA GLY A 66 8.05 1.30 -17.03
C GLY A 66 9.07 0.35 -16.41
N ARG A 67 9.97 0.93 -15.61
CA ARG A 67 11.13 0.26 -15.00
C ARG A 67 10.79 -1.03 -14.27
N TYR A 68 9.66 -1.06 -13.56
CA TYR A 68 9.27 -2.17 -12.68
C TYR A 68 8.12 -3.03 -13.25
N ARG A 69 7.76 -2.86 -14.53
CA ARG A 69 6.64 -3.60 -15.14
C ARG A 69 6.72 -5.12 -14.95
N ASN A 70 7.91 -5.69 -14.99
CA ASN A 70 8.12 -7.13 -14.77
C ASN A 70 7.82 -7.59 -13.33
N VAL A 71 7.75 -6.67 -12.38
CA VAL A 71 7.39 -6.94 -10.97
C VAL A 71 5.90 -6.72 -10.73
N THR A 72 5.31 -5.75 -11.41
CA THR A 72 3.94 -5.28 -11.20
C THR A 72 2.93 -5.86 -12.18
N GLU A 73 3.36 -6.65 -13.16
CA GLU A 73 2.53 -7.12 -14.29
C GLU A 73 1.21 -7.77 -13.87
N LYS A 74 1.24 -8.60 -12.82
CA LYS A 74 0.05 -9.27 -12.28
C LYS A 74 -1.01 -8.27 -11.75
N LEU A 75 -0.60 -7.07 -11.33
CA LEU A 75 -1.55 -6.05 -10.88
C LEU A 75 -2.40 -5.49 -12.02
N ALA A 76 -1.95 -5.63 -13.26
CA ALA A 76 -2.73 -5.20 -14.43
C ALA A 76 -4.06 -5.96 -14.56
N ASP A 77 -4.12 -7.22 -14.09
CA ASP A 77 -5.34 -8.04 -14.10
C ASP A 77 -6.43 -7.48 -13.16
N TYR A 78 -6.08 -6.54 -12.29
CA TYR A 78 -6.98 -5.96 -11.28
C TYR A 78 -7.18 -4.46 -11.45
N PHE A 79 -6.13 -3.70 -11.81
CA PHE A 79 -6.12 -2.25 -11.73
C PHE A 79 -5.87 -1.53 -13.06
N SER A 80 -5.73 -2.24 -14.18
CA SER A 80 -5.71 -1.62 -15.49
C SER A 80 -7.11 -1.16 -15.92
N GLU A 81 -7.20 -0.28 -16.91
CA GLU A 81 -8.49 0.12 -17.51
C GLU A 81 -9.22 -1.10 -18.11
N GLN A 82 -8.49 -2.01 -18.75
CA GLN A 82 -9.04 -3.28 -19.24
C GLN A 82 -9.63 -4.12 -18.09
N ALA A 83 -8.94 -4.21 -16.97
CA ALA A 83 -9.44 -4.93 -15.80
C ALA A 83 -10.70 -4.28 -15.24
N LEU A 84 -10.73 -2.95 -15.09
CA LEU A 84 -11.91 -2.24 -14.61
C LEU A 84 -13.13 -2.48 -15.52
N ILE A 85 -12.95 -2.45 -16.83
CA ILE A 85 -13.99 -2.79 -17.80
C ILE A 85 -14.48 -4.23 -17.59
N ARG A 86 -13.57 -5.19 -17.48
CA ARG A 86 -13.88 -6.61 -17.26
C ARG A 86 -14.67 -6.83 -15.96
N TYR A 87 -14.28 -6.18 -14.86
CA TYR A 87 -15.01 -6.30 -13.58
C TYR A 87 -16.40 -5.67 -13.65
N ARG A 88 -16.57 -4.56 -14.37
CA ARG A 88 -17.89 -3.96 -14.61
C ARG A 88 -18.78 -4.91 -15.40
N ILE A 89 -18.28 -5.49 -16.49
CA ILE A 89 -19.00 -6.50 -17.29
C ILE A 89 -19.39 -7.70 -16.40
N ARG A 90 -18.48 -8.19 -15.56
CA ARG A 90 -18.79 -9.27 -14.62
C ARG A 90 -19.98 -8.93 -13.72
N VAL A 91 -19.98 -7.75 -13.11
CA VAL A 91 -21.08 -7.34 -12.24
C VAL A 91 -22.40 -7.24 -12.99
N GLU A 92 -22.39 -6.63 -14.18
CA GLU A 92 -23.61 -6.52 -15.01
C GLU A 92 -24.14 -7.88 -15.45
N VAL A 93 -23.28 -8.79 -15.88
CA VAL A 93 -23.66 -10.14 -16.29
C VAL A 93 -24.23 -10.94 -15.12
N GLU A 94 -23.54 -10.97 -13.98
CA GLU A 94 -24.04 -11.70 -12.82
C GLU A 94 -25.33 -11.08 -12.25
N TYR A 95 -25.47 -9.74 -12.33
CA TYR A 95 -26.73 -9.08 -11.98
C TYR A 95 -27.87 -9.47 -12.91
N PHE A 96 -27.65 -9.46 -14.23
CA PHE A 96 -28.65 -9.88 -15.21
C PHE A 96 -29.08 -11.34 -14.96
N ILE A 97 -28.13 -12.25 -14.71
CA ILE A 97 -28.41 -13.65 -14.40
C ILE A 97 -29.21 -13.76 -13.10
N ALA A 98 -28.84 -13.02 -12.06
CA ALA A 98 -29.57 -13.00 -10.80
C ALA A 98 -31.01 -12.48 -10.96
N LEU A 99 -31.25 -11.52 -11.84
CA LEU A 99 -32.61 -11.09 -12.20
C LEU A 99 -33.41 -12.19 -12.91
N CYS A 100 -32.78 -12.97 -13.79
CA CYS A 100 -33.42 -14.08 -14.50
C CYS A 100 -33.78 -15.24 -13.57
N GLU A 101 -33.13 -15.35 -12.42
CA GLU A 101 -33.46 -16.34 -11.36
C GLU A 101 -34.64 -15.90 -10.50
N LEU A 102 -35.11 -14.64 -10.63
CA LEU A 102 -36.28 -14.15 -9.95
C LEU A 102 -37.56 -14.53 -10.77
N PRO A 103 -38.71 -14.72 -10.13
CA PRO A 103 -39.99 -14.99 -10.84
C PRO A 103 -40.53 -13.69 -11.47
N LEU A 104 -39.70 -13.02 -12.29
CA LEU A 104 -40.14 -11.86 -13.08
C LEU A 104 -40.80 -12.37 -14.37
N PRO A 105 -42.10 -12.05 -14.63
CA PRO A 105 -42.82 -12.60 -15.78
C PRO A 105 -42.12 -12.34 -17.13
N GLN A 106 -41.41 -11.23 -17.26
CA GLN A 106 -40.74 -10.85 -18.49
C GLN A 106 -39.44 -11.63 -18.77
N LEU A 107 -38.91 -12.31 -17.75
CA LEU A 107 -37.69 -13.12 -17.83
C LEU A 107 -37.96 -14.61 -17.70
N ALA A 108 -39.22 -15.03 -17.49
CA ALA A 108 -39.59 -16.40 -17.20
C ALA A 108 -39.24 -17.42 -18.30
N ASP A 109 -39.20 -16.96 -19.57
CA ASP A 109 -38.92 -17.81 -20.73
C ASP A 109 -37.47 -17.79 -21.19
N ILE A 110 -36.55 -17.17 -20.43
CA ILE A 110 -35.15 -17.05 -20.85
C ILE A 110 -34.46 -18.42 -20.85
N ASP A 111 -33.65 -18.66 -21.86
CA ASP A 111 -32.85 -19.89 -21.98
C ASP A 111 -31.62 -19.83 -21.06
N HIS A 112 -31.69 -20.51 -19.91
CA HIS A 112 -30.61 -20.57 -18.92
C HIS A 112 -29.33 -21.24 -19.46
N THR A 113 -29.40 -22.00 -20.59
CA THR A 113 -28.21 -22.58 -21.22
C THR A 113 -27.28 -21.53 -21.78
N LYS A 114 -27.76 -20.30 -21.99
CA LYS A 114 -26.98 -19.15 -22.45
C LYS A 114 -26.16 -18.45 -21.35
N PHE A 115 -26.41 -18.74 -20.09
CA PHE A 115 -25.75 -18.07 -18.97
C PHE A 115 -24.22 -18.29 -18.94
N ASP A 116 -23.77 -19.47 -19.36
CA ASP A 116 -22.33 -19.71 -19.46
C ASP A 116 -21.67 -18.89 -20.58
N ALA A 117 -22.37 -18.70 -21.71
CA ALA A 117 -21.92 -17.82 -22.77
C ALA A 117 -21.88 -16.34 -22.34
N LEU A 118 -22.86 -15.88 -21.52
CA LEU A 118 -22.80 -14.56 -20.91
C LEU A 118 -21.61 -14.42 -19.96
N ARG A 119 -21.32 -15.41 -19.14
CA ARG A 119 -20.16 -15.42 -18.27
C ARG A 119 -18.83 -15.44 -19.01
N ALA A 120 -18.78 -16.05 -20.19
CA ALA A 120 -17.60 -16.03 -21.07
C ALA A 120 -17.20 -14.58 -21.44
N LEU A 121 -18.14 -13.63 -21.54
CA LEU A 121 -17.84 -12.22 -21.85
C LEU A 121 -16.86 -11.57 -20.91
N TYR A 122 -16.81 -11.97 -19.64
CA TYR A 122 -15.83 -11.45 -18.69
C TYR A 122 -14.71 -12.45 -18.36
N ARG A 123 -14.93 -13.75 -18.53
CA ARG A 123 -13.89 -14.76 -18.29
C ARG A 123 -12.83 -14.74 -19.39
N ASP A 124 -13.27 -14.61 -20.64
CA ASP A 124 -12.42 -14.65 -21.83
C ASP A 124 -12.17 -13.23 -22.41
N PHE A 125 -12.33 -12.20 -21.56
CA PHE A 125 -12.24 -10.80 -21.93
C PHE A 125 -10.87 -10.43 -22.50
N SER A 126 -10.82 -9.94 -23.73
CA SER A 126 -9.60 -9.65 -24.46
C SER A 126 -9.29 -8.14 -24.54
N PRO A 127 -8.07 -7.75 -24.94
CA PRO A 127 -7.76 -6.36 -25.27
C PRO A 127 -8.65 -5.78 -26.37
N ALA A 128 -9.04 -6.58 -27.37
CA ALA A 128 -9.93 -6.14 -28.46
C ALA A 128 -11.34 -5.80 -27.94
N ASP A 129 -11.86 -6.56 -26.96
CA ASP A 129 -13.13 -6.23 -26.32
C ASP A 129 -13.04 -4.90 -25.55
N ALA A 130 -11.91 -4.66 -24.87
CA ALA A 130 -11.69 -3.39 -24.18
C ALA A 130 -11.60 -2.21 -25.17
N GLU A 131 -10.92 -2.37 -26.30
CA GLU A 131 -10.86 -1.37 -27.36
C GLU A 131 -12.26 -1.07 -27.90
N ARG A 132 -13.10 -2.09 -28.13
CA ARG A 132 -14.48 -1.90 -28.58
C ARG A 132 -15.31 -1.09 -27.56
N VAL A 133 -15.16 -1.36 -26.26
CA VAL A 133 -15.80 -0.56 -25.21
C VAL A 133 -15.33 0.90 -25.28
N LYS A 134 -14.02 1.14 -25.48
CA LYS A 134 -13.47 2.51 -25.58
C LYS A 134 -13.94 3.24 -26.84
N GLU A 135 -14.16 2.55 -27.95
CA GLU A 135 -14.79 3.13 -29.13
C GLU A 135 -16.19 3.65 -28.81
N ILE A 136 -17.04 2.84 -28.18
CA ILE A 136 -18.38 3.25 -27.75
C ILE A 136 -18.31 4.42 -26.78
N GLU A 137 -17.42 4.34 -25.77
CA GLU A 137 -17.23 5.40 -24.79
C GLU A 137 -16.82 6.73 -25.44
N SER A 138 -15.99 6.70 -26.48
CA SER A 138 -15.54 7.90 -27.21
C SER A 138 -16.69 8.70 -27.84
N VAL A 139 -17.81 8.04 -28.17
CA VAL A 139 -19.01 8.64 -28.70
C VAL A 139 -19.99 9.04 -27.60
N THR A 140 -20.18 8.16 -26.60
CA THR A 140 -21.19 8.36 -25.53
C THR A 140 -20.68 9.27 -24.41
N ASN A 141 -19.38 9.45 -24.30
CA ASN A 141 -18.70 10.14 -23.21
C ASN A 141 -19.12 9.63 -21.81
N HIS A 142 -19.43 8.33 -21.71
CA HIS A 142 -19.89 7.70 -20.48
C HIS A 142 -19.43 6.24 -20.40
N ASP A 143 -18.52 5.95 -19.46
CA ASP A 143 -17.85 4.67 -19.33
C ASP A 143 -18.78 3.49 -19.01
N VAL A 144 -19.66 3.61 -17.99
CA VAL A 144 -20.59 2.52 -17.64
C VAL A 144 -21.67 2.35 -18.72
N LYS A 145 -22.10 3.43 -19.39
CA LYS A 145 -23.05 3.31 -20.51
C LYS A 145 -22.47 2.55 -21.69
N ALA A 146 -21.17 2.69 -21.93
CA ALA A 146 -20.48 1.90 -22.96
C ALA A 146 -20.53 0.39 -22.63
N ILE A 147 -20.45 0.02 -21.34
CA ILE A 147 -20.63 -1.39 -20.89
C ILE A 147 -22.03 -1.91 -21.21
N GLU A 148 -23.07 -1.11 -20.96
CA GLU A 148 -24.44 -1.51 -21.31
C GLU A 148 -24.60 -1.78 -22.81
N TYR A 149 -24.03 -0.92 -23.66
CA TYR A 149 -24.13 -1.07 -25.12
C TYR A 149 -23.40 -2.32 -25.62
N ILE A 150 -22.17 -2.59 -25.17
CA ILE A 150 -21.45 -3.80 -25.58
C ILE A 150 -22.18 -5.07 -25.12
N LEU A 151 -22.77 -5.06 -23.93
CA LEU A 151 -23.55 -6.20 -23.44
C LEU A 151 -24.80 -6.40 -24.29
N LYS A 152 -25.50 -5.34 -24.68
CA LYS A 152 -26.67 -5.43 -25.57
C LYS A 152 -26.29 -5.96 -26.94
N GLU A 153 -25.16 -5.51 -27.54
CA GLU A 153 -24.61 -6.07 -28.78
C GLU A 153 -24.37 -7.58 -28.65
N LYS A 154 -23.74 -8.02 -27.54
CA LYS A 154 -23.45 -9.44 -27.29
C LYS A 154 -24.72 -10.26 -27.02
N MET A 155 -25.73 -9.70 -26.39
CA MET A 155 -27.02 -10.35 -26.21
C MET A 155 -27.75 -10.55 -27.55
N ASP A 156 -27.66 -9.61 -28.48
CA ASP A 156 -28.18 -9.77 -29.83
C ASP A 156 -27.47 -10.94 -30.56
N GLU A 157 -26.15 -11.04 -30.47
CA GLU A 157 -25.34 -12.18 -31.00
C GLU A 157 -25.74 -13.54 -30.39
N LEU A 158 -26.19 -13.56 -29.14
CA LEU A 158 -26.59 -14.79 -28.42
C LEU A 158 -28.07 -15.15 -28.61
N GLY A 159 -28.85 -14.33 -29.34
CA GLY A 159 -30.30 -14.53 -29.53
C GLY A 159 -31.10 -14.18 -28.27
N LEU A 160 -30.61 -13.24 -27.47
CA LEU A 160 -31.24 -12.74 -26.24
C LEU A 160 -31.76 -11.30 -26.37
N GLU A 161 -31.95 -10.81 -27.59
CA GLU A 161 -32.37 -9.43 -27.90
C GLU A 161 -33.65 -9.00 -27.18
N ARG A 162 -34.57 -9.91 -26.94
CA ARG A 162 -35.83 -9.67 -26.24
C ARG A 162 -35.59 -9.23 -24.77
N TYR A 163 -34.50 -9.64 -24.18
CA TYR A 163 -34.21 -9.46 -22.75
C TYR A 163 -33.21 -8.36 -22.47
N LYS A 164 -32.58 -7.78 -23.49
CA LYS A 164 -31.46 -6.84 -23.35
C LYS A 164 -31.78 -5.55 -22.60
N GLU A 165 -33.06 -5.15 -22.52
CA GLU A 165 -33.47 -3.97 -21.73
C GLU A 165 -33.44 -4.23 -20.20
N PHE A 166 -33.20 -5.47 -19.78
CA PHE A 166 -32.92 -5.81 -18.38
C PHE A 166 -31.44 -5.68 -18.01
N VAL A 167 -30.54 -5.39 -18.96
CA VAL A 167 -29.16 -4.95 -18.64
C VAL A 167 -29.24 -3.61 -17.92
N HIS A 168 -28.51 -3.49 -16.79
CA HIS A 168 -28.52 -2.29 -15.94
C HIS A 168 -29.91 -1.91 -15.38
N PHE A 169 -30.84 -2.85 -15.29
CA PHE A 169 -32.23 -2.59 -14.87
C PHE A 169 -32.27 -1.97 -13.47
N GLY A 170 -32.84 -0.78 -13.34
CA GLY A 170 -33.02 -0.08 -12.07
C GLY A 170 -31.72 0.43 -11.42
N LEU A 171 -30.57 0.18 -12.00
CA LEU A 171 -29.26 0.56 -11.46
C LEU A 171 -28.82 1.99 -11.80
N THR A 172 -27.81 2.43 -11.12
CA THR A 172 -26.99 3.60 -11.47
C THR A 172 -25.53 3.17 -11.64
N SER A 173 -24.74 3.96 -12.34
CA SER A 173 -23.31 3.67 -12.59
C SER A 173 -22.54 3.29 -11.32
N GLN A 174 -22.95 3.82 -10.16
CA GLN A 174 -22.27 3.54 -8.90
C GLN A 174 -22.67 2.20 -8.27
N ASP A 175 -23.76 1.58 -8.67
CA ASP A 175 -24.04 0.19 -8.30
C ASP A 175 -23.00 -0.75 -8.94
N ILE A 176 -22.53 -0.39 -10.14
CA ILE A 176 -21.49 -1.13 -10.86
C ILE A 176 -20.09 -0.78 -10.36
N ASN A 177 -19.76 0.49 -10.19
CA ASN A 177 -18.42 0.90 -9.74
C ASN A 177 -18.16 0.52 -8.28
N ASN A 178 -19.15 0.70 -7.38
CA ASN A 178 -19.00 0.37 -5.96
C ASN A 178 -19.22 -1.12 -5.65
N THR A 179 -19.20 -1.95 -6.65
CA THR A 179 -19.10 -3.42 -6.57
C THR A 179 -17.89 -3.91 -7.34
N ALA A 180 -17.65 -3.46 -8.57
CA ALA A 180 -16.53 -3.86 -9.43
C ALA A 180 -15.17 -3.49 -8.81
N ILE A 181 -15.01 -2.26 -8.30
CA ILE A 181 -13.74 -1.78 -7.74
C ILE A 181 -13.40 -2.53 -6.43
N PRO A 182 -14.29 -2.63 -5.42
CA PRO A 182 -13.96 -3.42 -4.23
C PRO A 182 -13.77 -4.91 -4.52
N LEU A 183 -14.47 -5.47 -5.53
CA LEU A 183 -14.25 -6.86 -5.95
C LEU A 183 -12.83 -7.04 -6.52
N SER A 184 -12.38 -6.13 -7.39
CA SER A 184 -11.02 -6.18 -7.94
C SER A 184 -9.97 -6.01 -6.85
N LEU A 185 -10.17 -5.10 -5.88
CA LEU A 185 -9.26 -4.93 -4.74
C LEU A 185 -9.19 -6.20 -3.89
N LYS A 186 -10.35 -6.81 -3.56
CA LYS A 186 -10.40 -8.06 -2.80
C LYS A 186 -9.59 -9.17 -3.47
N GLU A 187 -9.78 -9.33 -4.78
CA GLU A 187 -9.07 -10.36 -5.54
C GLU A 187 -7.58 -10.04 -5.70
N ALA A 188 -7.19 -8.77 -5.84
CA ALA A 188 -5.79 -8.34 -5.85
C ALA A 188 -5.09 -8.58 -4.50
N LEU A 189 -5.78 -8.32 -3.39
CA LEU A 189 -5.27 -8.64 -2.05
C LEU A 189 -5.01 -10.15 -1.94
N ALA A 190 -5.98 -10.98 -2.33
CA ALA A 190 -5.86 -12.43 -2.25
C ALA A 190 -4.81 -13.01 -3.22
N GLY A 191 -4.75 -12.52 -4.46
CA GLY A 191 -3.91 -13.09 -5.52
C GLY A 191 -2.49 -12.55 -5.58
N VAL A 192 -2.23 -11.36 -5.03
CA VAL A 192 -0.92 -10.68 -5.15
C VAL A 192 -0.37 -10.23 -3.81
N TYR A 193 -1.17 -9.48 -3.02
CA TYR A 193 -0.66 -8.82 -1.82
C TYR A 193 -0.37 -9.82 -0.69
N TYR A 194 -1.36 -10.63 -0.29
CA TYR A 194 -1.18 -11.59 0.82
C TYR A 194 -0.04 -12.57 0.55
N PRO A 195 0.07 -13.21 -0.62
CA PRO A 195 1.21 -14.08 -0.89
C PRO A 195 2.57 -13.38 -0.77
N ALA A 196 2.65 -12.11 -1.21
CA ALA A 196 3.91 -11.37 -1.18
C ALA A 196 4.33 -10.94 0.23
N ILE A 197 3.39 -10.50 1.08
CA ILE A 197 3.68 -10.09 2.46
C ILE A 197 3.91 -11.29 3.36
N GLU A 198 3.20 -12.40 3.15
CA GLU A 198 3.40 -13.65 3.88
C GLU A 198 4.78 -14.25 3.59
N GLU A 199 5.27 -14.17 2.35
CA GLU A 199 6.64 -14.56 1.99
C GLU A 199 7.67 -13.78 2.81
N VAL A 200 7.48 -12.46 3.02
CA VAL A 200 8.36 -11.62 3.85
C VAL A 200 8.27 -12.03 5.33
N ARG A 201 7.05 -12.17 5.88
CA ARG A 201 6.82 -12.60 7.26
C ARG A 201 7.50 -13.96 7.53
N ASP A 202 7.31 -14.92 6.65
CA ASP A 202 7.86 -16.27 6.80
C ASP A 202 9.39 -16.29 6.72
N LYS A 203 9.97 -15.44 5.85
CA LYS A 203 11.41 -15.23 5.78
C LYS A 203 11.96 -14.67 7.10
N LEU A 204 11.31 -13.63 7.65
CA LEU A 204 11.70 -13.05 8.94
C LEU A 204 11.59 -14.06 10.09
N ALA A 205 10.51 -14.84 10.11
CA ALA A 205 10.33 -15.91 11.10
C ALA A 205 11.39 -17.02 10.97
N ALA A 206 11.81 -17.36 9.75
CA ALA A 206 12.89 -18.30 9.52
C ALA A 206 14.24 -17.75 10.04
N MET A 207 14.55 -16.49 9.74
CA MET A 207 15.76 -15.81 10.25
C MET A 207 15.74 -15.71 11.78
N ALA A 208 14.59 -15.41 12.38
CA ALA A 208 14.43 -15.38 13.83
C ALA A 208 14.72 -16.73 14.49
N ARG A 209 14.25 -17.82 13.89
CA ARG A 209 14.56 -19.18 14.37
C ARG A 209 16.03 -19.54 14.22
N GLU A 210 16.63 -19.22 13.07
CA GLU A 210 18.04 -19.51 12.79
C GLU A 210 18.96 -18.77 13.77
N TRP A 211 18.63 -17.54 14.13
CA TRP A 211 19.46 -16.67 14.99
C TRP A 211 18.92 -16.52 16.41
N HIS A 212 18.07 -17.43 16.85
CA HIS A 212 17.39 -17.37 18.15
C HIS A 212 18.34 -17.13 19.33
N ALA A 213 19.47 -17.82 19.37
CA ALA A 213 20.45 -17.75 20.45
C ALA A 213 21.67 -16.85 20.15
N VAL A 214 21.62 -16.05 19.08
CA VAL A 214 22.72 -15.15 18.75
C VAL A 214 22.63 -13.90 19.60
N PRO A 215 23.56 -13.66 20.56
CA PRO A 215 23.53 -12.45 21.37
C PRO A 215 23.88 -11.22 20.53
N MET A 216 23.23 -10.12 20.86
CA MET A 216 23.38 -8.84 20.19
C MET A 216 23.30 -7.70 21.19
N LEU A 217 24.18 -6.71 21.07
CA LEU A 217 24.10 -5.49 21.87
C LEU A 217 22.87 -4.67 21.40
N ALA A 218 21.92 -4.43 22.31
CA ALA A 218 20.86 -3.49 22.02
C ALA A 218 21.31 -2.04 22.22
N ARG A 219 20.71 -1.13 21.47
CA ARG A 219 20.98 0.31 21.61
C ARG A 219 19.68 1.05 21.87
N THR A 220 19.67 1.87 22.91
CA THR A 220 18.60 2.83 23.19
C THR A 220 19.17 4.24 23.12
N HIS A 221 18.47 5.16 22.42
CA HIS A 221 18.99 6.50 22.14
C HIS A 221 20.38 6.47 21.46
N GLY A 222 20.65 5.42 20.67
CA GLY A 222 21.95 5.20 20.03
C GLY A 222 23.08 4.76 20.96
N GLN A 223 22.80 4.56 22.28
CA GLN A 223 23.78 4.14 23.28
C GLN A 223 23.66 2.65 23.59
N PRO A 224 24.78 1.98 23.93
CA PRO A 224 24.77 0.60 24.42
C PRO A 224 23.80 0.40 25.57
N ALA A 225 22.98 -0.62 25.49
CA ALA A 225 21.97 -0.99 26.47
C ALA A 225 22.01 -2.50 26.75
N SER A 226 21.09 -2.99 27.57
CA SER A 226 21.02 -4.42 27.93
C SER A 226 20.97 -5.28 26.66
N PRO A 227 21.83 -6.31 26.56
CA PRO A 227 21.85 -7.19 25.38
C PRO A 227 20.52 -7.87 25.12
N THR A 228 20.30 -8.20 23.86
CA THR A 228 19.18 -8.97 23.36
C THR A 228 19.68 -10.16 22.54
N THR A 229 18.80 -10.86 21.86
CA THR A 229 19.20 -11.80 20.81
C THR A 229 18.69 -11.33 19.45
N LEU A 230 19.46 -11.62 18.41
CA LEU A 230 19.11 -11.25 17.04
C LEU A 230 17.78 -11.91 16.61
N GLY A 231 17.53 -13.15 17.03
CA GLY A 231 16.26 -13.82 16.75
C GLY A 231 15.06 -13.07 17.32
N LYS A 232 15.18 -12.56 18.57
CA LYS A 232 14.12 -11.74 19.18
C LYS A 232 13.89 -10.43 18.41
N GLU A 233 14.94 -9.78 17.93
CA GLU A 233 14.80 -8.56 17.11
C GLU A 233 13.94 -8.80 15.86
N PHE A 234 14.15 -9.91 15.14
CA PHE A 234 13.30 -10.27 14.00
C PHE A 234 11.88 -10.65 14.41
N MET A 235 11.68 -11.31 15.56
CA MET A 235 10.35 -11.67 16.06
C MET A 235 9.48 -10.44 16.37
N VAL A 236 10.07 -9.31 16.73
CA VAL A 236 9.32 -8.05 16.89
C VAL A 236 8.58 -7.68 15.59
N TYR A 237 9.23 -7.80 14.44
CA TYR A 237 8.62 -7.51 13.16
C TYR A 237 7.59 -8.57 12.76
N VAL A 238 7.86 -9.84 13.01
CA VAL A 238 6.90 -10.94 12.76
C VAL A 238 5.60 -10.69 13.52
N GLU A 239 5.69 -10.45 14.83
CA GLU A 239 4.50 -10.19 15.66
C GLU A 239 3.72 -8.95 15.20
N ARG A 240 4.42 -7.86 14.87
CA ARG A 240 3.79 -6.64 14.35
C ARG A 240 3.04 -6.90 13.04
N LEU A 241 3.64 -7.66 12.11
CA LEU A 241 3.03 -8.02 10.82
C LEU A 241 1.81 -8.92 11.01
N GLU A 242 1.91 -9.96 11.82
CA GLU A 242 0.80 -10.89 12.10
C GLU A 242 -0.42 -10.17 12.67
N LYS A 243 -0.21 -9.25 13.61
CA LYS A 243 -1.30 -8.43 14.17
C LYS A 243 -1.97 -7.56 13.10
N GLN A 244 -1.19 -6.94 12.20
CA GLN A 244 -1.76 -6.09 11.15
C GLN A 244 -2.43 -6.92 10.05
N LEU A 245 -1.90 -8.07 9.70
CA LEU A 245 -2.51 -8.99 8.74
C LEU A 245 -3.85 -9.52 9.27
N SER A 246 -3.92 -9.91 10.54
CA SER A 246 -5.19 -10.30 11.18
C SER A 246 -6.23 -9.17 11.09
N MET A 247 -5.84 -7.94 11.45
CA MET A 247 -6.74 -6.78 11.35
C MET A 247 -7.20 -6.53 9.91
N LEU A 248 -6.33 -6.69 8.92
CA LEU A 248 -6.66 -6.50 7.50
C LEU A 248 -7.66 -7.56 7.01
N HIS A 249 -7.51 -8.81 7.45
CA HIS A 249 -8.44 -9.89 7.13
C HIS A 249 -9.83 -9.68 7.73
N ASP A 250 -9.91 -9.04 8.90
CA ASP A 250 -11.18 -8.80 9.61
C ASP A 250 -11.98 -7.62 9.01
N ILE A 251 -11.36 -6.77 8.18
CA ILE A 251 -12.07 -5.66 7.53
C ILE A 251 -12.90 -6.20 6.38
N ALA A 252 -14.22 -6.15 6.53
CA ALA A 252 -15.15 -6.50 5.46
C ALA A 252 -14.97 -5.57 4.25
N VAL A 253 -14.84 -6.14 3.05
CA VAL A 253 -14.75 -5.36 1.81
C VAL A 253 -16.13 -4.83 1.43
N PRO A 254 -16.36 -3.50 1.50
CA PRO A 254 -17.68 -2.92 1.43
C PRO A 254 -18.16 -2.78 0.00
N ALA A 255 -19.48 -2.79 -0.20
CA ALA A 255 -20.11 -2.49 -1.47
C ALA A 255 -21.44 -1.75 -1.30
N LYS A 256 -21.77 -0.89 -2.26
CA LYS A 256 -23.08 -0.25 -2.38
C LYS A 256 -23.84 -0.85 -3.55
N PHE A 257 -25.10 -1.19 -3.29
CA PHE A 257 -26.04 -1.66 -4.30
C PHE A 257 -27.48 -1.32 -3.88
N GLY A 258 -28.18 -0.50 -4.69
CA GLY A 258 -29.53 -0.03 -4.32
C GLY A 258 -30.07 1.10 -5.22
N GLY A 259 -29.53 1.32 -6.42
CA GLY A 259 -29.97 2.35 -7.35
C GLY A 259 -29.46 3.76 -7.02
N ALA A 260 -30.03 4.77 -7.63
CA ALA A 260 -29.52 6.14 -7.70
C ALA A 260 -29.23 6.81 -6.35
N THR A 261 -29.96 6.43 -5.28
CA THR A 261 -29.80 6.98 -3.92
C THR A 261 -29.72 5.89 -2.85
N GLY A 262 -29.56 4.62 -3.24
CA GLY A 262 -29.48 3.50 -2.32
C GLY A 262 -30.85 2.99 -1.81
N ASN A 263 -31.96 3.49 -2.36
CA ASN A 263 -33.33 3.21 -1.88
C ASN A 263 -34.15 2.31 -2.81
N PHE A 264 -33.53 1.72 -3.85
CA PHE A 264 -34.22 0.88 -4.84
C PHE A 264 -35.44 1.54 -5.53
N ASN A 265 -35.45 2.87 -5.70
CA ASN A 265 -36.59 3.62 -6.22
C ASN A 265 -37.14 3.05 -7.53
N ALA A 266 -36.25 2.83 -8.52
CA ALA A 266 -36.63 2.31 -9.84
C ALA A 266 -37.08 0.85 -9.76
N HIS A 267 -36.39 0.01 -9.00
CA HIS A 267 -36.76 -1.39 -8.79
C HIS A 267 -38.13 -1.51 -8.16
N HIS A 268 -38.40 -0.78 -7.06
CA HIS A 268 -39.65 -0.79 -6.35
C HIS A 268 -40.81 -0.23 -7.20
N ALA A 269 -40.51 0.81 -8.01
CA ALA A 269 -41.51 1.35 -8.94
C ALA A 269 -41.96 0.31 -10.01
N ALA A 270 -40.98 -0.50 -10.51
CA ALA A 270 -41.25 -1.52 -11.52
C ALA A 270 -41.90 -2.78 -10.92
N TYR A 271 -41.43 -3.24 -9.76
CA TYR A 271 -41.91 -4.45 -9.10
C TYR A 271 -42.06 -4.21 -7.59
N PRO A 272 -43.14 -3.54 -7.15
CA PRO A 272 -43.35 -3.11 -5.76
C PRO A 272 -43.55 -4.26 -4.76
N ALA A 273 -43.94 -5.44 -5.24
CA ALA A 273 -44.15 -6.61 -4.39
C ALA A 273 -42.86 -7.37 -4.05
N TYR A 274 -41.72 -6.97 -4.63
CA TYR A 274 -40.47 -7.68 -4.48
C TYR A 274 -39.66 -7.12 -3.32
N ASP A 275 -39.00 -8.01 -2.55
CA ASP A 275 -38.01 -7.62 -1.54
C ASP A 275 -36.64 -7.40 -2.19
N TRP A 276 -36.42 -6.18 -2.71
CA TRP A 276 -35.20 -5.78 -3.34
C TRP A 276 -34.00 -5.67 -2.38
N VAL A 277 -34.26 -5.47 -1.07
CA VAL A 277 -33.20 -5.45 -0.06
C VAL A 277 -32.66 -6.86 0.16
N ALA A 278 -33.53 -7.86 0.33
CA ALA A 278 -33.14 -9.26 0.44
C ALA A 278 -32.41 -9.75 -0.83
N PHE A 279 -32.89 -9.36 -2.01
CA PHE A 279 -32.26 -9.67 -3.28
C PHE A 279 -30.83 -9.09 -3.34
N ALA A 280 -30.66 -7.79 -3.05
CA ALA A 280 -29.37 -7.14 -3.10
C ALA A 280 -28.38 -7.71 -2.08
N ASN A 281 -28.85 -8.09 -0.89
CA ASN A 281 -28.01 -8.76 0.10
C ASN A 281 -27.49 -10.10 -0.43
N ARG A 282 -28.33 -10.94 -1.04
CA ARG A 282 -27.88 -12.20 -1.66
C ARG A 282 -26.91 -11.92 -2.80
N PHE A 283 -27.24 -11.02 -3.73
CA PHE A 283 -26.40 -10.72 -4.88
C PHE A 283 -25.01 -10.22 -4.46
N VAL A 284 -24.94 -9.24 -3.57
CA VAL A 284 -23.66 -8.65 -3.15
C VAL A 284 -22.88 -9.60 -2.23
N ASN A 285 -23.55 -10.19 -1.22
CA ASN A 285 -22.83 -10.92 -0.19
C ASN A 285 -22.48 -12.36 -0.65
N GLU A 286 -23.39 -13.02 -1.38
CA GLU A 286 -23.21 -14.43 -1.78
C GLU A 286 -22.64 -14.55 -3.19
N THR A 287 -23.22 -13.85 -4.19
CA THR A 287 -22.75 -13.95 -5.58
C THR A 287 -21.44 -13.23 -5.80
N LEU A 288 -21.28 -11.98 -5.30
CA LEU A 288 -20.03 -11.20 -5.44
C LEU A 288 -19.06 -11.43 -4.27
N GLY A 289 -19.53 -11.98 -3.15
CA GLY A 289 -18.71 -12.24 -1.96
C GLY A 289 -18.17 -10.95 -1.31
N LEU A 290 -18.91 -9.84 -1.42
CA LEU A 290 -18.63 -8.56 -0.79
C LEU A 290 -19.51 -8.34 0.44
N SER A 291 -19.40 -7.21 1.11
CA SER A 291 -20.25 -6.85 2.25
C SER A 291 -21.12 -5.66 1.88
N ARG A 292 -22.44 -5.88 1.67
CA ARG A 292 -23.34 -4.82 1.28
C ARG A 292 -23.61 -3.84 2.43
N SER A 293 -23.31 -2.57 2.23
CA SER A 293 -23.74 -1.48 3.12
C SER A 293 -25.25 -1.25 2.99
N GLN A 294 -25.96 -1.29 4.13
CA GLN A 294 -27.43 -1.28 4.11
C GLN A 294 -28.03 0.11 3.86
N TYR A 295 -27.40 1.15 4.39
CA TYR A 295 -27.81 2.54 4.27
C TYR A 295 -26.71 3.33 3.59
N THR A 296 -26.92 3.74 2.35
CA THR A 296 -25.95 4.45 1.54
C THR A 296 -26.58 5.66 0.83
N THR A 297 -25.77 6.51 0.28
CA THR A 297 -26.18 7.52 -0.71
C THR A 297 -26.12 6.91 -2.12
N GLN A 298 -25.81 7.68 -3.15
CA GLN A 298 -25.51 7.12 -4.48
C GLN A 298 -24.25 6.25 -4.46
N ILE A 299 -23.35 6.47 -3.51
CA ILE A 299 -22.06 5.79 -3.34
C ILE A 299 -22.00 5.04 -2.01
N GLU A 300 -21.07 4.13 -1.90
CA GLU A 300 -20.62 3.54 -0.64
C GLU A 300 -19.94 4.61 0.24
N HIS A 301 -19.92 4.43 1.58
CA HIS A 301 -19.31 5.39 2.52
C HIS A 301 -17.79 5.47 2.38
N TYR A 302 -17.17 4.39 1.89
CA TYR A 302 -15.72 4.17 1.81
C TYR A 302 -14.99 4.07 3.17
N ASP A 303 -15.69 4.00 4.29
CA ASP A 303 -15.07 3.93 5.62
C ASP A 303 -14.23 2.67 5.79
N ASN A 304 -14.78 1.49 5.43
CA ASN A 304 -14.03 0.24 5.47
C ASN A 304 -12.92 0.20 4.42
N LEU A 305 -13.14 0.79 3.24
CA LEU A 305 -12.11 0.91 2.21
C LEU A 305 -10.95 1.78 2.71
N ALA A 306 -11.26 2.90 3.39
CA ALA A 306 -10.27 3.74 4.05
C ALA A 306 -9.51 2.96 5.14
N ALA A 307 -10.21 2.15 5.94
CA ALA A 307 -9.58 1.30 6.95
C ALA A 307 -8.62 0.27 6.33
N ILE A 308 -8.96 -0.31 5.17
CA ILE A 308 -8.04 -1.18 4.40
C ILE A 308 -6.78 -0.40 4.02
N PHE A 309 -6.90 0.80 3.44
CA PHE A 309 -5.75 1.61 3.03
C PHE A 309 -4.89 2.07 4.23
N ASP A 310 -5.51 2.41 5.36
CA ASP A 310 -4.79 2.75 6.59
C ASP A 310 -4.03 1.54 7.16
N ASN A 311 -4.58 0.34 7.03
CA ASN A 311 -3.90 -0.88 7.46
C ASN A 311 -2.73 -1.22 6.53
N LEU A 312 -2.92 -1.16 5.20
CA LEU A 312 -1.84 -1.35 4.22
C LEU A 312 -0.68 -0.38 4.46
N LYS A 313 -0.98 0.90 4.66
CA LYS A 313 0.01 1.93 5.04
C LYS A 313 0.75 1.55 6.33
N ARG A 314 0.07 1.01 7.32
CA ARG A 314 0.68 0.62 8.60
C ARG A 314 1.63 -0.54 8.45
N ILE A 315 1.29 -1.52 7.61
CA ILE A 315 2.19 -2.61 7.24
C ILE A 315 3.43 -2.05 6.52
N ASP A 316 3.25 -1.17 5.55
CA ASP A 316 4.36 -0.51 4.83
C ASP A 316 5.26 0.30 5.79
N THR A 317 4.67 0.92 6.82
CA THR A 317 5.42 1.64 7.87
C THR A 317 6.26 0.69 8.73
N ILE A 318 5.74 -0.48 9.09
CA ILE A 318 6.49 -1.51 9.83
C ILE A 318 7.69 -1.99 9.00
N LEU A 319 7.48 -2.21 7.71
CA LEU A 319 8.55 -2.66 6.82
C LEU A 319 9.56 -1.56 6.49
N THR A 320 9.15 -0.29 6.50
CA THR A 320 10.07 0.85 6.43
C THR A 320 10.99 0.88 7.66
N ASP A 321 10.45 0.65 8.85
CA ASP A 321 11.20 0.55 10.10
C ASP A 321 12.25 -0.59 10.02
N LEU A 322 11.82 -1.77 9.58
CA LEU A 322 12.72 -2.89 9.30
C LEU A 322 13.84 -2.54 8.31
N CYS A 323 13.52 -1.85 7.22
CA CYS A 323 14.53 -1.46 6.22
C CYS A 323 15.60 -0.55 6.82
N ARG A 324 15.21 0.36 7.72
CA ARG A 324 16.13 1.26 8.43
C ARG A 324 17.00 0.54 9.43
N ASP A 325 16.45 -0.39 10.20
CA ASP A 325 17.23 -1.22 11.11
C ASP A 325 18.22 -2.11 10.35
N MET A 326 17.80 -2.75 9.25
CA MET A 326 18.69 -3.53 8.40
C MET A 326 19.82 -2.68 7.80
N TRP A 327 19.50 -1.47 7.37
CA TRP A 327 20.52 -0.52 6.89
C TRP A 327 21.54 -0.19 7.99
N MET A 328 21.05 0.07 9.22
CA MET A 328 21.90 0.34 10.38
C MET A 328 22.77 -0.88 10.74
N TYR A 329 22.18 -2.08 10.81
CA TYR A 329 22.93 -3.30 11.12
C TYR A 329 23.99 -3.65 10.08
N ILE A 330 23.77 -3.30 8.80
CA ILE A 330 24.81 -3.41 7.76
C ILE A 330 25.89 -2.34 7.96
N SER A 331 25.53 -1.12 8.37
CA SER A 331 26.48 -0.04 8.70
C SER A 331 27.38 -0.38 9.92
N GLU A 332 26.83 -1.08 10.91
CA GLU A 332 27.56 -1.59 12.09
C GLU A 332 28.29 -2.92 11.81
N GLU A 333 28.33 -3.36 10.56
CA GLU A 333 28.96 -4.61 10.12
C GLU A 333 28.35 -5.91 10.75
N TYR A 334 27.19 -5.83 11.40
CA TYR A 334 26.48 -7.02 11.92
C TYR A 334 26.04 -7.95 10.80
N PHE A 335 25.78 -7.39 9.63
CA PHE A 335 25.54 -8.12 8.39
C PHE A 335 26.50 -7.71 7.28
N LYS A 336 27.01 -8.70 6.57
CA LYS A 336 27.63 -8.54 5.25
C LYS A 336 26.58 -8.85 4.17
N GLN A 337 26.81 -8.37 2.96
CA GLN A 337 25.94 -8.66 1.83
C GLN A 337 26.64 -9.57 0.83
N GLN A 338 25.94 -10.59 0.36
CA GLN A 338 26.43 -11.49 -0.68
C GLN A 338 26.67 -10.70 -1.98
N ILE A 339 27.86 -10.81 -2.51
CA ILE A 339 28.25 -10.22 -3.81
C ILE A 339 27.87 -11.23 -4.90
N LYS A 340 27.09 -10.79 -5.89
CA LYS A 340 26.86 -11.56 -7.10
C LYS A 340 27.92 -11.22 -8.15
N ALA A 341 28.47 -12.25 -8.79
CA ALA A 341 29.42 -12.05 -9.88
C ALA A 341 28.81 -11.19 -10.99
N GLY A 342 29.50 -10.10 -11.35
CA GLY A 342 29.05 -9.14 -12.36
C GLY A 342 28.19 -7.97 -11.82
N GLU A 343 27.79 -7.95 -10.54
CA GLU A 343 27.17 -6.76 -9.93
C GLU A 343 28.27 -5.73 -9.57
N VAL A 344 28.04 -4.47 -9.94
CA VAL A 344 28.91 -3.34 -9.56
C VAL A 344 28.31 -2.66 -8.33
N GLY A 345 28.93 -2.83 -7.17
CA GLY A 345 28.42 -2.27 -5.89
C GLY A 345 28.54 -0.75 -5.81
N SER A 346 29.54 -0.16 -6.45
CA SER A 346 29.78 1.28 -6.53
C SER A 346 30.54 1.60 -7.82
N SER A 347 30.18 2.70 -8.47
CA SER A 347 30.89 3.18 -9.68
C SER A 347 32.31 3.64 -9.40
N ALA A 348 32.61 4.06 -8.16
CA ALA A 348 33.91 4.64 -7.78
C ALA A 348 34.72 3.75 -6.82
N MET A 349 34.08 2.87 -6.04
CA MET A 349 34.72 2.07 -4.99
C MET A 349 34.31 0.59 -5.14
N PRO A 350 35.08 -0.26 -5.82
CA PRO A 350 34.70 -1.65 -6.14
C PRO A 350 34.44 -2.54 -4.91
N HIS A 351 35.05 -2.23 -3.77
CA HIS A 351 34.89 -2.97 -2.51
C HIS A 351 33.61 -2.63 -1.75
N LYS A 352 32.89 -1.54 -2.13
CA LYS A 352 31.73 -1.02 -1.42
C LYS A 352 30.45 -1.71 -1.91
N VAL A 353 29.81 -2.49 -1.04
CA VAL A 353 28.50 -3.14 -1.31
C VAL A 353 27.42 -2.36 -0.57
N ASN A 354 26.64 -1.58 -1.31
CA ASN A 354 25.59 -0.74 -0.73
C ASN A 354 24.33 -1.56 -0.44
N PRO A 355 23.58 -1.25 0.64
CA PRO A 355 22.30 -1.91 0.98
C PRO A 355 21.13 -1.39 0.13
N ILE A 356 21.33 -1.27 -1.21
CA ILE A 356 20.38 -0.62 -2.13
C ILE A 356 19.01 -1.29 -2.19
N ASP A 357 18.94 -2.58 -1.87
CA ASP A 357 17.67 -3.32 -1.89
C ASP A 357 16.75 -2.84 -0.74
N PHE A 358 17.31 -2.53 0.44
CA PHE A 358 16.57 -1.95 1.57
C PHE A 358 16.23 -0.48 1.33
N GLU A 359 17.12 0.32 0.76
CA GLU A 359 16.88 1.72 0.39
C GLU A 359 15.77 1.84 -0.66
N ASN A 360 15.78 0.97 -1.68
CA ASN A 360 14.73 0.93 -2.69
C ASN A 360 13.38 0.51 -2.11
N ALA A 361 13.37 -0.44 -1.17
CA ALA A 361 12.15 -0.83 -0.46
C ALA A 361 11.59 0.33 0.37
N GLU A 362 12.41 0.97 1.20
CA GLU A 362 12.03 2.14 2.00
C GLU A 362 11.41 3.26 1.13
N GLY A 363 12.08 3.61 0.02
CA GLY A 363 11.60 4.65 -0.88
C GLY A 363 10.23 4.34 -1.48
N ASN A 364 10.00 3.09 -1.91
CA ASN A 364 8.71 2.67 -2.49
C ASN A 364 7.60 2.57 -1.43
N PHE A 365 7.87 2.06 -0.22
CA PHE A 365 6.90 2.09 0.89
C PHE A 365 6.49 3.52 1.24
N GLY A 366 7.44 4.47 1.21
CA GLY A 366 7.16 5.88 1.47
C GLY A 366 6.17 6.48 0.47
N ILE A 367 6.34 6.20 -0.83
CA ILE A 367 5.42 6.67 -1.89
C ILE A 367 4.05 6.00 -1.73
N ALA A 368 4.01 4.69 -1.52
CA ALA A 368 2.77 3.96 -1.28
C ALA A 368 2.00 4.53 -0.08
N GLY A 369 2.67 4.74 1.04
CA GLY A 369 2.08 5.30 2.26
C GLY A 369 1.50 6.70 2.09
N ALA A 370 2.13 7.56 1.28
CA ALA A 370 1.61 8.88 0.96
C ALA A 370 0.28 8.80 0.19
N ILE A 371 0.19 7.90 -0.80
CA ILE A 371 -1.01 7.73 -1.60
C ILE A 371 -2.12 7.03 -0.79
N TYR A 372 -1.81 5.99 0.00
CA TYR A 372 -2.78 5.38 0.92
C TYR A 372 -3.35 6.39 1.91
N THR A 373 -2.53 7.31 2.44
CA THR A 373 -3.00 8.41 3.32
C THR A 373 -3.99 9.32 2.59
N HIS A 374 -3.75 9.64 1.32
CA HIS A 374 -4.68 10.43 0.53
C HIS A 374 -5.99 9.66 0.28
N LEU A 375 -5.90 8.38 -0.09
CA LEU A 375 -7.07 7.52 -0.35
C LEU A 375 -7.95 7.42 0.90
N SER A 376 -7.37 7.08 2.06
CA SER A 376 -8.11 6.90 3.31
C SER A 376 -8.73 8.21 3.82
N GLY A 377 -8.06 9.33 3.64
CA GLY A 377 -8.57 10.63 4.08
C GLY A 377 -9.57 11.27 3.12
N LYS A 378 -9.50 10.97 1.81
CA LYS A 378 -10.36 11.61 0.80
C LYS A 378 -11.66 10.85 0.54
N LEU A 379 -11.61 9.53 0.45
CA LEU A 379 -12.75 8.73 -0.02
C LEU A 379 -13.99 8.86 0.87
N PRO A 380 -13.92 8.87 2.22
CA PRO A 380 -15.09 9.03 3.07
C PRO A 380 -15.76 10.42 2.98
N VAL A 381 -15.16 11.37 2.27
CA VAL A 381 -15.67 12.75 2.16
C VAL A 381 -16.22 13.01 0.76
N SER A 382 -17.52 13.16 0.67
CA SER A 382 -18.25 13.50 -0.56
C SER A 382 -19.29 14.60 -0.29
N ARG A 383 -19.87 15.17 -1.36
CA ARG A 383 -20.88 16.24 -1.27
C ARG A 383 -22.26 15.68 -1.52
N LEU A 384 -23.21 15.97 -0.63
CA LEU A 384 -24.60 15.53 -0.73
C LEU A 384 -24.69 14.01 -0.99
N GLN A 385 -25.40 13.58 -2.05
CA GLN A 385 -25.48 12.17 -2.44
C GLN A 385 -24.22 11.66 -3.11
N ARG A 386 -23.48 12.51 -3.83
CA ARG A 386 -22.21 12.22 -4.48
C ARG A 386 -21.62 13.45 -5.19
N ASP A 387 -20.30 13.54 -5.25
CA ASP A 387 -19.54 14.27 -6.27
C ASP A 387 -18.65 13.29 -7.07
N LEU A 388 -18.04 13.78 -8.18
CA LEU A 388 -17.25 12.92 -9.09
C LEU A 388 -15.84 12.61 -8.58
N THR A 389 -15.37 13.23 -7.51
CA THR A 389 -13.96 13.12 -7.05
C THR A 389 -13.57 11.72 -6.63
N ASP A 390 -14.53 10.90 -6.15
CA ASP A 390 -14.32 9.49 -5.84
C ASP A 390 -13.83 8.70 -7.05
N SER A 391 -14.45 8.85 -8.20
CA SER A 391 -14.08 8.13 -9.43
C SER A 391 -12.64 8.45 -9.89
N THR A 392 -12.22 9.72 -9.76
CA THR A 392 -10.84 10.13 -10.08
C THR A 392 -9.84 9.46 -9.14
N VAL A 393 -10.13 9.45 -7.87
CA VAL A 393 -9.23 8.94 -6.81
C VAL A 393 -9.14 7.41 -6.86
N LEU A 394 -10.27 6.72 -7.00
CA LEU A 394 -10.34 5.25 -7.04
C LEU A 394 -9.57 4.63 -8.21
N ARG A 395 -9.41 5.33 -9.35
CA ARG A 395 -8.58 4.86 -10.46
C ARG A 395 -7.09 4.74 -10.11
N ASN A 396 -6.66 5.31 -8.97
CA ASN A 396 -5.28 5.29 -8.53
C ASN A 396 -4.98 4.20 -7.47
N ILE A 397 -5.92 3.32 -7.14
CA ILE A 397 -5.70 2.24 -6.13
C ILE A 397 -4.52 1.35 -6.52
N GLY A 398 -4.35 1.04 -7.79
CA GLY A 398 -3.25 0.23 -8.30
C GLY A 398 -1.86 0.86 -8.12
N VAL A 399 -1.78 2.18 -7.99
CA VAL A 399 -0.50 2.90 -7.88
C VAL A 399 0.22 2.58 -6.55
N PRO A 400 -0.38 2.80 -5.36
CA PRO A 400 0.28 2.43 -4.11
C PRO A 400 0.47 0.92 -3.98
N MET A 401 -0.45 0.08 -4.47
CA MET A 401 -0.27 -1.37 -4.52
C MET A 401 0.96 -1.76 -5.35
N GLY A 402 1.18 -1.09 -6.49
CA GLY A 402 2.37 -1.28 -7.31
C GLY A 402 3.67 -0.96 -6.57
N HIS A 403 3.71 0.18 -5.88
CA HIS A 403 4.86 0.57 -5.07
C HIS A 403 5.11 -0.39 -3.90
N THR A 404 4.05 -0.83 -3.19
CA THR A 404 4.16 -1.84 -2.12
C THR A 404 4.74 -3.15 -2.66
N VAL A 405 4.25 -3.67 -3.80
CA VAL A 405 4.76 -4.92 -4.39
C VAL A 405 6.23 -4.78 -4.83
N ILE A 406 6.62 -3.65 -5.40
CA ILE A 406 8.03 -3.36 -5.74
C ILE A 406 8.89 -3.38 -4.48
N ALA A 407 8.42 -2.72 -3.41
CA ALA A 407 9.12 -2.67 -2.13
C ALA A 407 9.29 -4.05 -1.50
N LEU A 408 8.22 -4.88 -1.45
CA LEU A 408 8.26 -6.24 -0.93
C LEU A 408 9.26 -7.12 -1.69
N ARG A 409 9.30 -7.04 -3.03
CA ARG A 409 10.26 -7.76 -3.85
C ARG A 409 11.71 -7.29 -3.62
N SER A 410 11.91 -5.98 -3.45
CA SER A 410 13.22 -5.43 -3.12
C SER A 410 13.69 -5.87 -1.74
N LEU A 411 12.80 -5.78 -0.73
CA LEU A 411 13.08 -6.23 0.63
C LEU A 411 13.46 -7.73 0.67
N MET A 412 12.68 -8.60 0.01
CA MET A 412 13.01 -10.03 -0.09
C MET A 412 14.37 -10.29 -0.73
N LYS A 413 14.71 -9.52 -1.77
CA LYS A 413 16.03 -9.60 -2.40
C LYS A 413 17.13 -9.20 -1.43
N GLY A 414 16.94 -8.14 -0.64
CA GLY A 414 17.85 -7.70 0.41
C GLY A 414 18.03 -8.77 1.49
N LEU A 415 16.92 -9.27 2.06
CA LEU A 415 16.94 -10.31 3.11
C LEU A 415 17.61 -11.61 2.66
N ASN A 416 17.55 -11.95 1.38
CA ASN A 416 18.21 -13.13 0.83
C ASN A 416 19.70 -12.94 0.55
N LYS A 417 20.22 -11.70 0.63
CA LYS A 417 21.63 -11.38 0.43
C LYS A 417 22.42 -11.22 1.73
N VAL A 418 21.76 -11.06 2.88
CA VAL A 418 22.45 -10.82 4.14
C VAL A 418 23.15 -12.07 4.64
N ILE A 419 24.36 -11.88 5.14
CA ILE A 419 25.21 -12.88 5.78
C ILE A 419 25.54 -12.38 7.18
N LEU A 420 25.22 -13.17 8.21
CA LEU A 420 25.49 -12.82 9.58
C LEU A 420 27.00 -12.74 9.84
N ASN A 421 27.45 -11.65 10.44
CA ASN A 421 28.83 -11.44 10.90
C ASN A 421 28.92 -11.58 12.44
N ARG A 422 29.07 -12.81 12.90
CA ARG A 422 29.14 -13.11 14.34
C ARG A 422 30.29 -12.39 15.05
N GLU A 423 31.44 -12.28 14.37
CA GLU A 423 32.62 -11.62 14.92
C GLU A 423 32.36 -10.15 15.27
N ALA A 424 31.61 -9.41 14.45
CA ALA A 424 31.26 -8.02 14.74
C ALA A 424 30.31 -7.90 15.92
N LEU A 425 29.32 -8.78 16.02
CA LEU A 425 28.39 -8.82 17.17
C LEU A 425 29.14 -9.12 18.47
N GLU A 426 30.00 -10.13 18.48
CA GLU A 426 30.81 -10.51 19.64
C GLU A 426 31.79 -9.40 20.05
N HIS A 427 32.41 -8.75 19.06
CA HIS A 427 33.31 -7.63 19.31
C HIS A 427 32.59 -6.43 19.94
N ASP A 428 31.38 -6.08 19.44
CA ASP A 428 30.61 -4.98 20.01
C ASP A 428 30.14 -5.29 21.44
N LEU A 429 29.73 -6.52 21.73
CA LEU A 429 29.38 -6.96 23.08
C LEU A 429 30.60 -6.92 24.02
N GLU A 430 31.76 -7.43 23.58
CA GLU A 430 32.99 -7.46 24.39
C GLU A 430 33.50 -6.05 24.72
N ASN A 431 33.28 -5.10 23.85
CA ASN A 431 33.65 -3.70 24.09
C ASN A 431 32.68 -2.96 25.02
N ASN A 432 31.57 -3.57 25.45
CA ASN A 432 30.52 -2.90 26.21
C ASN A 432 30.15 -3.60 27.54
N TRP A 433 31.14 -4.01 28.31
CA TRP A 433 30.92 -4.71 29.61
C TRP A 433 30.09 -3.92 30.61
N ALA A 434 30.00 -2.60 30.50
CA ALA A 434 29.16 -1.77 31.37
C ALA A 434 27.68 -2.16 31.35
N VAL A 435 27.19 -2.82 30.28
CA VAL A 435 25.78 -3.20 30.14
C VAL A 435 25.28 -4.25 31.09
N VAL A 436 26.20 -5.04 31.72
CA VAL A 436 25.83 -6.03 32.75
C VAL A 436 25.57 -5.38 34.12
N ALA A 437 25.87 -4.09 34.29
CA ALA A 437 25.68 -3.38 35.54
C ALA A 437 24.22 -3.41 36.04
N GLU A 438 23.24 -3.42 35.15
CA GLU A 438 21.82 -3.57 35.49
C GLU A 438 21.55 -4.94 36.16
N GLY A 439 22.06 -6.02 35.57
CA GLY A 439 21.94 -7.37 36.12
C GLY A 439 22.59 -7.50 37.47
N ILE A 440 23.82 -7.00 37.61
CA ILE A 440 24.57 -6.95 38.88
C ILE A 440 23.77 -6.20 39.96
N GLN A 441 23.28 -4.99 39.62
CA GLN A 441 22.47 -4.19 40.53
C GLN A 441 21.21 -4.94 41.01
N THR A 442 20.57 -5.67 40.11
CA THR A 442 19.33 -6.40 40.38
C THR A 442 19.59 -7.58 41.33
N ILE A 443 20.69 -8.32 41.13
CA ILE A 443 21.13 -9.39 42.06
C ILE A 443 21.46 -8.81 43.43
N LEU A 444 22.23 -7.71 43.47
CA LEU A 444 22.56 -7.06 44.75
C LEU A 444 21.32 -6.56 45.51
N ARG A 445 20.30 -6.08 44.81
CA ARG A 445 19.00 -5.73 45.41
C ARG A 445 18.29 -6.96 46.04
N ARG A 446 18.30 -8.09 45.32
CA ARG A 446 17.76 -9.36 45.81
C ARG A 446 18.43 -9.78 47.13
N GLU A 447 19.73 -9.58 47.22
CA GLU A 447 20.52 -9.91 48.43
C GLU A 447 20.45 -8.86 49.54
N GLY A 448 19.68 -7.76 49.36
CA GLY A 448 19.59 -6.69 50.37
C GLY A 448 20.87 -5.86 50.52
N TYR A 449 21.77 -5.89 49.54
CA TYR A 449 23.01 -5.11 49.55
C TYR A 449 22.75 -3.62 49.71
N PRO A 450 23.46 -2.89 50.61
CA PRO A 450 23.20 -1.48 50.84
C PRO A 450 23.61 -0.62 49.62
N LYS A 451 22.69 0.21 49.14
CA LYS A 451 22.93 1.20 48.09
C LYS A 451 23.59 0.61 46.81
N PRO A 452 22.99 -0.43 46.17
CA PRO A 452 23.66 -1.11 45.06
C PRO A 452 23.85 -0.22 43.82
N TYR A 453 22.98 0.76 43.61
CA TYR A 453 23.13 1.74 42.51
C TYR A 453 24.36 2.62 42.70
N GLU A 454 24.58 3.13 43.93
CA GLU A 454 25.73 3.98 44.24
C GLU A 454 27.06 3.24 44.13
N ALA A 455 27.08 1.97 44.52
CA ALA A 455 28.27 1.13 44.35
C ALA A 455 28.64 0.95 42.88
N LEU A 456 27.68 0.66 42.02
CA LEU A 456 27.90 0.52 40.59
C LEU A 456 28.18 1.88 39.89
N LYS A 457 27.54 2.96 40.35
CA LYS A 457 27.80 4.29 39.85
C LYS A 457 29.25 4.72 40.06
N ALA A 458 29.84 4.35 41.19
CA ALA A 458 31.26 4.61 41.46
C ALA A 458 32.18 3.91 40.44
N LEU A 459 31.82 2.70 40.00
CA LEU A 459 32.52 1.95 38.97
C LEU A 459 32.30 2.54 37.57
N THR A 460 31.06 2.89 37.19
CA THR A 460 30.68 3.20 35.83
C THR A 460 30.87 4.67 35.43
N ARG A 461 31.08 5.60 36.38
CA ARG A 461 31.26 7.05 36.11
C ARG A 461 32.70 7.55 36.31
N THR A 462 33.68 6.70 36.06
CA THR A 462 35.11 7.03 36.18
C THR A 462 35.75 7.58 34.91
N ASN A 463 35.02 7.79 33.82
CA ASN A 463 35.54 8.08 32.49
C ASN A 463 36.57 7.06 31.96
N THR A 464 36.69 5.90 32.60
CA THR A 464 37.49 4.79 32.13
C THR A 464 36.63 3.74 31.45
N HIS A 465 37.18 3.06 30.45
CA HIS A 465 36.51 1.97 29.76
C HIS A 465 36.26 0.82 30.75
N ILE A 466 35.02 0.36 30.85
CA ILE A 466 34.64 -0.78 31.69
C ILE A 466 34.95 -2.05 30.94
N THR A 467 35.81 -2.88 31.51
CA THR A 467 36.24 -4.16 30.93
C THR A 467 35.76 -5.32 31.80
N ARG A 468 35.92 -6.52 31.29
CA ARG A 468 35.71 -7.77 32.00
C ARG A 468 36.49 -7.80 33.35
N GLU A 469 37.75 -7.39 33.31
CA GLU A 469 38.65 -7.36 34.45
C GLU A 469 38.19 -6.36 35.52
N SER A 470 37.71 -5.18 35.10
CA SER A 470 37.17 -4.17 36.01
C SER A 470 35.90 -4.61 36.71
N ILE A 471 35.00 -5.32 36.01
CA ILE A 471 33.80 -5.94 36.61
C ILE A 471 34.20 -7.07 37.57
N ALA A 472 35.12 -7.93 37.17
CA ALA A 472 35.61 -9.01 38.04
C ALA A 472 36.24 -8.46 39.34
N ALA A 473 37.13 -7.47 39.24
CA ALA A 473 37.72 -6.81 40.39
C ALA A 473 36.66 -6.16 41.30
N PHE A 474 35.64 -5.53 40.73
CA PHE A 474 34.54 -4.96 41.50
C PHE A 474 33.76 -6.04 42.27
N ILE A 475 33.45 -7.20 41.66
CA ILE A 475 32.74 -8.30 42.32
C ILE A 475 33.50 -8.78 43.56
N GLU A 476 34.82 -8.84 43.50
CA GLU A 476 35.64 -9.26 44.67
C GLU A 476 35.52 -8.31 45.87
N THR A 477 35.24 -7.03 45.65
CA THR A 477 35.06 -6.02 46.68
C THR A 477 33.71 -6.10 47.41
N LEU A 478 32.74 -6.85 46.86
CA LEU A 478 31.39 -6.92 47.38
C LEU A 478 31.33 -7.80 48.65
N ASP A 479 30.66 -7.31 49.69
CA ASP A 479 30.34 -8.05 50.89
C ASP A 479 29.06 -8.89 50.69
N VAL A 480 29.20 -9.99 49.95
CA VAL A 480 28.14 -10.97 49.63
C VAL A 480 28.71 -12.37 49.67
N SER A 481 27.85 -13.39 49.77
CA SER A 481 28.28 -14.79 49.79
C SER A 481 29.05 -15.19 48.53
N GLU A 482 29.92 -16.18 48.63
CA GLU A 482 30.67 -16.71 47.48
C GLU A 482 29.74 -17.26 46.38
N GLN A 483 28.60 -17.84 46.78
CA GLN A 483 27.58 -18.26 45.83
C GLN A 483 27.08 -17.08 45.00
N VAL A 484 26.77 -15.94 45.60
CA VAL A 484 26.33 -14.73 44.90
C VAL A 484 27.45 -14.18 44.02
N LYS A 485 28.72 -14.20 44.50
CA LYS A 485 29.85 -13.81 43.64
C LYS A 485 29.98 -14.70 42.41
N GLN A 486 29.73 -16.01 42.53
CA GLN A 486 29.73 -16.92 41.39
C GLN A 486 28.60 -16.57 40.37
N GLU A 487 27.40 -16.27 40.85
CA GLU A 487 26.31 -15.80 40.00
C GLU A 487 26.69 -14.51 39.23
N LEU A 488 27.29 -13.56 39.95
CA LEU A 488 27.75 -12.29 39.36
C LEU A 488 28.86 -12.49 38.32
N ARG A 489 29.84 -13.39 38.59
CA ARG A 489 30.92 -13.71 37.62
C ARG A 489 30.40 -14.43 36.37
N ALA A 490 29.24 -15.09 36.43
CA ALA A 490 28.61 -15.75 35.30
C ALA A 490 27.92 -14.76 34.34
N LEU A 491 27.66 -13.51 34.78
CA LEU A 491 27.12 -12.47 33.93
C LEU A 491 28.18 -11.96 32.96
N SER A 492 27.81 -11.94 31.71
CA SER A 492 28.60 -11.30 30.63
C SER A 492 27.65 -10.64 29.61
N PRO A 493 28.15 -9.72 28.80
CA PRO A 493 27.32 -9.18 27.71
C PRO A 493 26.76 -10.27 26.77
N MET A 494 27.46 -11.41 26.63
CA MET A 494 27.04 -12.55 25.80
C MET A 494 25.93 -13.40 26.45
N THR A 495 25.83 -13.42 27.79
CA THR A 495 24.89 -14.29 28.53
C THR A 495 23.72 -13.51 29.12
N TYR A 496 23.83 -12.20 29.26
CA TYR A 496 22.80 -11.33 29.83
C TYR A 496 21.73 -10.94 28.77
N THR A 497 21.18 -11.91 28.10
CA THR A 497 20.20 -11.68 27.00
C THR A 497 18.74 -11.90 27.41
N GLY A 498 18.51 -12.28 28.68
CA GLY A 498 17.16 -12.61 29.16
C GLY A 498 16.60 -13.89 28.53
N VAL A 499 15.28 -13.98 28.53
CA VAL A 499 14.53 -15.11 27.95
C VAL A 499 13.39 -14.59 27.06
N PHE A 500 13.10 -15.29 25.97
CA PHE A 500 11.89 -15.12 25.18
C PHE A 500 11.49 -16.48 24.59
N HIS A 501 10.21 -16.65 24.22
CA HIS A 501 9.64 -17.92 23.77
C HIS A 501 9.18 -17.82 22.31
#